data_481859df78ae0471f790595a6c1cae69
#
_entry.id   481859df78ae0471f790595a6c1cae69
#
_cell.length_a   1.000
_cell.length_b   1.000
_cell.length_c   1.000
_cell.angle_alpha   90.00
_cell.angle_beta   90.00
_cell.angle_gamma   90.00
#
_symmetry.space_group_name_H-M   'P 1'
#
loop_
_entity.id
_entity.type
_entity.pdbx_description
1 polymer ?
#
loop_
_entity_poly.entity_id
_entity_poly.type
_entity_poly.pdbx_seq_one_letter_code
_entity_poly.pdbx_strand_id
1 'polypeptide(L)'
;LFIENLVTFESMADRRQDAWARAALVYASGFKSTARRLRTPFGSALYWRDSASDTGPCVFRDWLYARAPAAQETTIVSFYGDLDPAGMQILFHLRQIFPNSRAWRPGYSALLSLLQNSGGHHPASAGKEGQVTPGLTGCAYADTVLLPALRQTGLCVDQEAWPDPS
;
A
#
# COMPACT_ATOMS: atom_id res chain seq x y z
N LEU A 1 -5.36 -2.07 5.32
CA LEU A 1 -4.07 -1.66 4.78
C LEU A 1 -3.63 -2.66 3.72
N PHE A 2 -3.45 -2.20 2.49
CA PHE A 2 -2.88 -2.97 1.39
C PHE A 2 -1.36 -2.84 1.43
N ILE A 3 -0.64 -3.97 1.35
CA ILE A 3 0.81 -4.06 1.44
C ILE A 3 1.31 -4.78 0.19
N GLU A 4 2.24 -4.16 -0.53
CA GLU A 4 2.72 -4.67 -1.81
C GLU A 4 3.68 -5.85 -1.66
N ASN A 5 4.62 -5.75 -0.74
CA ASN A 5 5.69 -6.72 -0.54
C ASN A 5 5.26 -7.82 0.43
N LEU A 6 5.55 -9.09 0.09
CA LEU A 6 5.17 -10.25 0.88
C LEU A 6 5.91 -10.30 2.23
N VAL A 7 7.21 -10.04 2.23
CA VAL A 7 8.03 -10.09 3.45
C VAL A 7 7.55 -9.04 4.44
N THR A 8 7.28 -7.82 3.97
CA THR A 8 6.71 -6.75 4.80
C THR A 8 5.31 -7.14 5.30
N PHE A 9 4.46 -7.72 4.46
CA PHE A 9 3.14 -8.17 4.86
C PHE A 9 3.22 -9.22 5.97
N GLU A 10 4.06 -10.24 5.82
CA GLU A 10 4.25 -11.31 6.82
C GLU A 10 4.81 -10.73 8.13
N SER A 11 5.84 -9.90 8.05
CA SER A 11 6.42 -9.21 9.22
C SER A 11 5.36 -8.39 9.97
N MET A 12 4.56 -7.59 9.26
CA MET A 12 3.49 -6.81 9.87
C MET A 12 2.35 -7.68 10.41
N ALA A 13 2.03 -8.80 9.77
CA ALA A 13 1.02 -9.72 10.23
C ALA A 13 1.44 -10.44 11.53
N ASP A 14 2.73 -10.74 11.68
CA ASP A 14 3.26 -11.38 12.89
C ASP A 14 3.41 -10.43 14.07
N ARG A 15 3.67 -9.17 13.80
CA ARG A 15 3.88 -8.15 14.83
C ARG A 15 2.65 -7.26 14.96
N ARG A 16 2.00 -7.28 16.11
CA ARG A 16 0.90 -6.36 16.40
C ARG A 16 1.49 -5.06 16.93
N GLN A 17 1.56 -4.04 16.09
CA GLN A 17 1.92 -2.69 16.51
C GLN A 17 0.71 -1.76 16.44
N ASP A 18 0.68 -0.75 17.30
CA ASP A 18 -0.44 0.20 17.41
C ASP A 18 -0.77 0.88 16.08
N ALA A 19 0.24 1.15 15.25
CA ALA A 19 0.06 1.79 13.96
C ALA A 19 -0.88 1.05 13.00
N TRP A 20 -1.03 -0.27 13.15
CA TRP A 20 -1.93 -1.08 12.30
C TRP A 20 -2.74 -2.15 13.07
N ALA A 21 -2.68 -2.16 14.40
CA ALA A 21 -3.38 -3.16 15.23
C ALA A 21 -4.89 -3.27 14.96
N ARG A 22 -5.48 -2.19 14.45
CA ARG A 22 -6.91 -2.08 14.11
C ARG A 22 -7.20 -2.19 12.61
N ALA A 23 -6.21 -2.54 11.80
CA ALA A 23 -6.35 -2.66 10.36
C ALA A 23 -6.47 -4.12 9.92
N ALA A 24 -7.32 -4.38 8.95
CA ALA A 24 -7.20 -5.59 8.15
C ALA A 24 -5.99 -5.41 7.22
N LEU A 25 -5.05 -6.35 7.25
CA LEU A 25 -3.90 -6.38 6.35
C LEU A 25 -4.26 -7.19 5.10
N VAL A 26 -3.92 -6.66 3.93
CA VAL A 26 -4.19 -7.29 2.65
C VAL A 26 -2.90 -7.31 1.84
N TYR A 27 -2.43 -8.51 1.52
CA TYR A 27 -1.30 -8.65 0.60
C TYR A 27 -1.73 -8.31 -0.82
N ALA A 28 -0.99 -7.43 -1.45
CA ALA A 28 -1.39 -6.74 -2.67
C ALA A 28 -0.41 -6.93 -3.84
N SER A 29 0.23 -8.10 -3.91
CA SER A 29 1.22 -8.41 -4.95
C SER A 29 0.70 -8.17 -6.37
N GLY A 30 1.48 -7.44 -7.17
CA GLY A 30 1.28 -7.38 -8.62
C GLY A 30 0.03 -6.64 -9.10
N PHE A 31 -0.48 -5.69 -8.37
CA PHE A 31 -1.74 -4.97 -8.67
C PHE A 31 -1.81 -4.20 -9.99
N LYS A 32 -0.74 -4.08 -10.74
CA LYS A 32 -0.73 -3.23 -11.95
C LYS A 32 -1.88 -3.46 -12.93
N SER A 33 -2.51 -4.65 -12.91
CA SER A 33 -3.66 -4.96 -13.79
C SER A 33 -4.85 -5.61 -13.07
N THR A 34 -4.78 -5.87 -11.78
CA THR A 34 -5.70 -6.81 -11.10
C THR A 34 -6.46 -6.25 -9.91
N ALA A 35 -6.37 -4.95 -9.60
CA ALA A 35 -7.08 -4.36 -8.45
C ALA A 35 -8.60 -4.64 -8.48
N ARG A 36 -9.21 -4.73 -9.66
CA ARG A 36 -10.63 -5.11 -9.81
C ARG A 36 -10.93 -6.51 -9.30
N ARG A 37 -9.99 -7.45 -9.40
CA ARG A 37 -10.17 -8.83 -8.93
C ARG A 37 -10.38 -8.91 -7.43
N LEU A 38 -9.83 -7.97 -6.67
CA LEU A 38 -10.06 -7.90 -5.22
C LEU A 38 -11.53 -7.76 -4.83
N ARG A 39 -12.34 -7.16 -5.71
CA ARG A 39 -13.77 -6.98 -5.51
C ARG A 39 -14.60 -8.22 -5.87
N THR A 40 -13.96 -9.32 -6.25
CA THR A 40 -14.66 -10.55 -6.65
C THR A 40 -14.31 -11.69 -5.69
N PRO A 41 -15.29 -12.52 -5.29
CA PRO A 41 -15.05 -13.65 -4.37
C PRO A 41 -13.99 -14.65 -4.84
N PHE A 42 -13.79 -14.76 -6.15
CA PHE A 42 -12.79 -15.67 -6.75
C PHE A 42 -11.49 -14.96 -7.13
N GLY A 43 -11.41 -13.64 -6.91
CA GLY A 43 -10.24 -12.83 -7.25
C GLY A 43 -9.27 -12.65 -6.08
N SER A 44 -9.66 -13.01 -4.87
CA SER A 44 -8.86 -12.93 -3.65
C SER A 44 -9.08 -14.16 -2.78
N ALA A 45 -8.02 -14.61 -2.10
CA ALA A 45 -8.12 -15.59 -1.03
C ALA A 45 -8.04 -14.86 0.31
N LEU A 46 -8.98 -15.14 1.21
CA LEU A 46 -9.04 -14.55 2.53
C LEU A 46 -8.70 -15.61 3.57
N TYR A 47 -7.67 -15.33 4.36
CA TYR A 47 -7.23 -16.15 5.47
C TYR A 47 -7.39 -15.34 6.75
N TRP A 48 -7.90 -15.97 7.79
CA TRP A 48 -8.18 -15.32 9.07
C TRP A 48 -7.29 -15.92 10.15
N ARG A 49 -6.79 -15.08 11.04
CA ARG A 49 -6.15 -15.59 12.26
C ARG A 49 -7.24 -16.03 13.25
N ASP A 50 -6.95 -17.07 14.03
CA ASP A 50 -7.86 -17.69 15.02
C ASP A 50 -8.38 -16.72 16.10
N SER A 51 -7.74 -15.55 16.23
CA SER A 51 -8.16 -14.51 17.20
C SER A 51 -9.15 -13.50 16.62
N ALA A 52 -9.57 -13.63 15.36
CA ALA A 52 -10.56 -12.74 14.78
C ALA A 52 -11.94 -13.05 15.42
N SER A 53 -12.64 -12.01 15.90
CA SER A 53 -14.02 -12.18 16.34
C SER A 53 -14.88 -12.68 15.18
N ASP A 54 -15.86 -13.54 15.44
CA ASP A 54 -16.71 -14.16 14.41
C ASP A 54 -17.39 -13.15 13.46
N THR A 55 -17.58 -11.93 13.90
CA THR A 55 -18.22 -10.85 13.12
C THR A 55 -17.24 -10.06 12.24
N GLY A 56 -15.99 -9.88 12.66
CA GLY A 56 -15.00 -9.09 11.95
C GLY A 56 -14.70 -9.58 10.51
N PRO A 57 -14.46 -10.88 10.31
CA PRO A 57 -14.26 -11.47 9.00
C PRO A 57 -15.43 -11.24 8.04
N CYS A 58 -16.66 -11.38 8.51
CA CYS A 58 -17.85 -11.18 7.71
C CYS A 58 -17.99 -9.72 7.26
N VAL A 59 -17.82 -8.77 8.18
CA VAL A 59 -17.89 -7.33 7.88
C VAL A 59 -16.82 -6.93 6.86
N PHE A 60 -15.59 -7.38 7.02
CA PHE A 60 -14.52 -7.09 6.08
C PHE A 60 -14.79 -7.68 4.70
N ARG A 61 -15.21 -8.94 4.64
CA ARG A 61 -15.53 -9.63 3.38
C ARG A 61 -16.67 -8.92 2.65
N ASP A 62 -17.72 -8.56 3.35
CA ASP A 62 -18.89 -7.91 2.78
C ASP A 62 -18.51 -6.50 2.27
N TRP A 63 -17.68 -5.76 2.99
CA TRP A 63 -17.11 -4.52 2.50
C TRP A 63 -16.23 -4.74 1.25
N LEU A 64 -15.33 -5.73 1.28
CA LEU A 64 -14.41 -5.98 0.16
C LEU A 64 -15.17 -6.32 -1.12
N TYR A 65 -16.24 -7.12 -1.01
CA TYR A 65 -17.06 -7.56 -2.16
C TYR A 65 -18.29 -6.70 -2.39
N ALA A 66 -18.59 -5.75 -1.53
CA ALA A 66 -19.75 -4.90 -1.66
C ALA A 66 -19.68 -4.05 -2.93
N ARG A 67 -20.74 -4.09 -3.70
CA ARG A 67 -20.92 -3.29 -4.91
C ARG A 67 -21.53 -1.92 -4.63
N ALA A 68 -21.94 -1.67 -3.38
CA ALA A 68 -22.63 -0.43 -2.98
C ALA A 68 -21.63 0.68 -2.63
N PRO A 69 -21.70 1.85 -3.25
CA PRO A 69 -20.82 2.99 -2.99
C PRO A 69 -20.81 3.45 -1.52
N ALA A 70 -21.93 3.44 -0.85
CA ALA A 70 -22.08 3.94 0.53
C ALA A 70 -21.21 3.20 1.56
N ALA A 71 -21.02 1.88 1.41
CA ALA A 71 -20.14 1.12 2.31
C ALA A 71 -18.63 1.42 2.08
N GLN A 72 -18.31 2.06 0.97
CA GLN A 72 -16.93 2.40 0.59
C GLN A 72 -16.48 3.75 1.14
N GLU A 73 -17.42 4.65 1.41
CA GLU A 73 -17.13 6.03 1.82
C GLU A 73 -16.62 6.11 3.27
N THR A 74 -17.00 5.18 4.12
CA THR A 74 -16.63 5.19 5.55
C THR A 74 -15.35 4.42 5.87
N THR A 75 -14.93 3.49 5.00
CA THR A 75 -13.75 2.67 5.25
C THR A 75 -12.49 3.38 4.76
N ILE A 76 -11.55 3.58 5.68
CA ILE A 76 -10.23 4.10 5.36
C ILE A 76 -9.42 2.99 4.69
N VAL A 77 -9.08 3.21 3.43
CA VAL A 77 -8.16 2.35 2.69
C VAL A 77 -6.78 3.00 2.67
N SER A 78 -5.76 2.24 3.04
CA SER A 78 -4.37 2.70 3.00
C SER A 78 -3.54 1.73 2.18
N PHE A 79 -2.54 2.25 1.48
CA PHE A 79 -1.60 1.49 0.68
C PHE A 79 -0.18 1.74 1.17
N TYR A 80 0.61 0.68 1.26
CA TYR A 80 2.03 0.71 1.55
C TYR A 80 2.76 -0.18 0.55
N GLY A 81 3.71 0.37 -0.14
CA GLY A 81 4.55 -0.26 -1.14
C GLY A 81 5.89 0.47 -1.25
N ASP A 82 6.69 0.09 -2.23
CA ASP A 82 7.95 0.76 -2.52
C ASP A 82 7.74 2.26 -2.74
N LEU A 83 8.66 3.06 -2.26
CA LEU A 83 8.74 4.48 -2.62
C LEU A 83 9.48 4.60 -3.95
N ASP A 84 8.79 4.27 -5.03
CA ASP A 84 9.27 4.31 -6.40
C ASP A 84 8.12 4.62 -7.38
N PRO A 85 8.41 4.84 -8.68
CA PRO A 85 7.37 5.11 -9.67
C PRO A 85 6.33 4.01 -9.79
N ALA A 86 6.71 2.73 -9.63
CA ALA A 86 5.78 1.59 -9.72
C ALA A 86 4.81 1.55 -8.53
N GLY A 87 5.30 1.76 -7.30
CA GLY A 87 4.46 1.86 -6.11
C GLY A 87 3.46 3.01 -6.22
N MET A 88 3.87 4.15 -6.78
CA MET A 88 2.95 5.28 -7.03
C MET A 88 1.92 4.95 -8.12
N GLN A 89 2.28 4.18 -9.15
CA GLN A 89 1.33 3.67 -10.14
C GLN A 89 0.32 2.70 -9.51
N ILE A 90 0.77 1.83 -8.62
CA ILE A 90 -0.13 0.91 -7.90
C ILE A 90 -1.14 1.72 -7.07
N LEU A 91 -0.70 2.73 -6.33
CA LEU A 91 -1.60 3.61 -5.58
C LEU A 91 -2.62 4.30 -6.51
N PHE A 92 -2.18 4.81 -7.66
CA PHE A 92 -3.07 5.39 -8.65
C PHE A 92 -4.15 4.39 -9.10
N HIS A 93 -3.76 3.16 -9.47
CA HIS A 93 -4.72 2.14 -9.91
C HIS A 93 -5.63 1.66 -8.78
N LEU A 94 -5.11 1.56 -7.55
CA LEU A 94 -5.91 1.20 -6.38
C LEU A 94 -7.03 2.23 -6.14
N ARG A 95 -6.75 3.51 -6.36
CA ARG A 95 -7.73 4.59 -6.23
C ARG A 95 -8.86 4.53 -7.27
N GLN A 96 -8.64 3.90 -8.42
CA GLN A 96 -9.72 3.68 -9.40
C GLN A 96 -10.77 2.67 -8.88
N ILE A 97 -10.39 1.83 -7.93
CA ILE A 97 -11.25 0.79 -7.35
C ILE A 97 -11.74 1.17 -5.96
N PHE A 98 -10.87 1.82 -5.19
CA PHE A 98 -11.12 2.33 -3.85
C PHE A 98 -10.79 3.83 -3.82
N PRO A 99 -11.72 4.71 -4.20
CA PRO A 99 -11.43 6.15 -4.40
C PRO A 99 -10.81 6.86 -3.19
N ASN A 100 -11.14 6.38 -1.97
CA ASN A 100 -10.61 6.92 -0.72
C ASN A 100 -9.25 6.33 -0.31
N SER A 101 -8.60 5.55 -1.18
CA SER A 101 -7.27 5.02 -0.89
C SER A 101 -6.24 6.13 -0.76
N ARG A 102 -5.36 5.97 0.20
CA ARG A 102 -4.28 6.92 0.48
C ARG A 102 -2.97 6.20 0.78
N ALA A 103 -1.87 6.86 0.52
CA ALA A 103 -0.56 6.39 0.96
C ALA A 103 -0.54 6.29 2.50
N TRP A 104 -0.07 5.16 3.03
CA TRP A 104 0.00 4.92 4.47
C TRP A 104 1.15 5.72 5.08
N ARG A 105 0.80 6.82 5.74
CA ARG A 105 1.79 7.78 6.23
C ARG A 105 2.86 7.19 7.15
N PRO A 106 2.56 6.33 8.13
CA PRO A 106 3.62 5.81 9.00
C PRO A 106 4.78 5.17 8.23
N GLY A 107 4.48 4.28 7.27
CA GLY A 107 5.50 3.64 6.44
C GLY A 107 6.16 4.62 5.47
N TYR A 108 5.37 5.35 4.68
CA TYR A 108 5.93 6.26 3.69
C TYR A 108 6.73 7.43 4.30
N SER A 109 6.42 7.87 5.52
CA SER A 109 7.24 8.90 6.19
C SER A 109 8.63 8.38 6.53
N ALA A 110 8.76 7.10 6.91
CA ALA A 110 10.05 6.49 7.17
C ALA A 110 10.87 6.32 5.88
N LEU A 111 10.23 5.80 4.81
CA LEU A 111 10.90 5.68 3.50
C LEU A 111 11.32 7.05 2.95
N LEU A 112 10.47 8.06 3.11
CA LEU A 112 10.80 9.44 2.71
C LEU A 112 12.00 9.99 3.48
N SER A 113 12.06 9.73 4.79
CA SER A 113 13.21 10.12 5.60
C SER A 113 14.50 9.45 5.12
N LEU A 114 14.46 8.16 4.80
CA LEU A 114 15.59 7.45 4.20
C LEU A 114 15.99 8.07 2.86
N LEU A 115 15.03 8.31 1.98
CA LEU A 115 15.27 8.91 0.67
C LEU A 115 15.97 10.28 0.78
N GLN A 116 15.51 11.12 1.70
CA GLN A 116 16.05 12.46 1.94
C GLN A 116 17.46 12.44 2.58
N ASN A 117 17.79 11.40 3.32
CA ASN A 117 19.09 11.19 3.95
C ASN A 117 20.04 10.30 3.12
N SER A 118 19.85 10.26 1.81
CA SER A 118 20.68 9.48 0.86
C SER A 118 20.65 7.97 1.09
N GLY A 119 19.62 7.46 1.77
CA GLY A 119 19.39 6.02 1.97
C GLY A 119 18.66 5.33 0.81
N GLY A 120 18.41 6.06 -0.29
CA GLY A 120 17.83 5.51 -1.50
C GLY A 120 18.87 4.92 -2.46
N HIS A 121 18.38 4.17 -3.46
CA HIS A 121 19.21 3.61 -4.53
C HIS A 121 18.70 4.09 -5.90
N HIS A 122 19.59 4.05 -6.90
CA HIS A 122 19.19 4.34 -8.28
C HIS A 122 18.28 3.24 -8.83
N PRO A 123 17.26 3.59 -9.63
CA PRO A 123 16.38 2.60 -10.28
C PRO A 123 17.14 1.49 -11.01
N ALA A 124 18.24 1.84 -11.69
CA ALA A 124 19.11 0.89 -12.41
C ALA A 124 19.69 -0.20 -11.49
N SER A 125 20.05 0.15 -10.26
CA SER A 125 20.66 -0.78 -9.31
C SER A 125 19.71 -1.89 -8.85
N ALA A 126 18.40 -1.68 -8.96
CA ALA A 126 17.36 -2.61 -8.54
C ALA A 126 16.53 -3.17 -9.71
N GLY A 127 16.99 -3.02 -10.96
CA GLY A 127 16.24 -3.46 -12.14
C GLY A 127 14.92 -2.70 -12.35
N LYS A 128 14.84 -1.48 -11.83
CA LYS A 128 13.65 -0.62 -11.89
C LYS A 128 13.74 0.42 -13.01
N GLU A 129 14.63 0.19 -13.99
CA GLU A 129 14.77 1.06 -15.15
C GLU A 129 13.49 1.09 -15.99
N GLY A 130 13.24 2.24 -16.61
CA GLY A 130 12.07 2.41 -17.48
C GLY A 130 10.73 2.52 -16.77
N GLN A 131 10.69 2.53 -15.44
CA GLN A 131 9.46 2.82 -14.71
C GLN A 131 9.02 4.27 -14.97
N VAL A 132 7.75 4.44 -15.31
CA VAL A 132 7.17 5.76 -15.57
C VAL A 132 6.48 6.27 -14.31
N THR A 133 6.92 7.42 -13.83
CA THR A 133 6.26 8.10 -12.71
C THR A 133 4.88 8.60 -13.15
N PRO A 134 3.80 8.31 -12.42
CA PRO A 134 2.48 8.87 -12.73
C PRO A 134 2.52 10.40 -12.59
N GLY A 135 1.71 11.11 -13.37
CA GLY A 135 1.54 12.55 -13.23
C GLY A 135 1.05 12.90 -11.83
N LEU A 136 -0.09 12.32 -11.45
CA LEU A 136 -0.72 12.38 -10.14
C LEU A 136 -1.27 11.01 -9.76
N THR A 137 -1.30 10.71 -8.47
CA THR A 137 -1.96 9.52 -7.91
C THR A 137 -3.41 9.79 -7.52
N GLY A 138 -3.77 11.05 -7.30
CA GLY A 138 -5.01 11.49 -6.69
C GLY A 138 -5.01 11.44 -5.16
N CYS A 139 -3.91 11.00 -4.54
CA CYS A 139 -3.70 11.07 -3.09
C CYS A 139 -2.89 12.32 -2.76
N ALA A 140 -3.47 13.27 -2.03
CA ALA A 140 -2.83 14.55 -1.75
C ALA A 140 -1.41 14.39 -1.16
N TYR A 141 -1.21 13.49 -0.20
CA TYR A 141 0.12 13.26 0.39
C TYR A 141 1.12 12.71 -0.63
N ALA A 142 0.71 11.76 -1.45
CA ALA A 142 1.59 11.23 -2.49
C ALA A 142 1.91 12.30 -3.54
N ASP A 143 0.92 13.09 -3.94
CA ASP A 143 1.06 14.08 -5.02
C ASP A 143 1.87 15.32 -4.59
N THR A 144 1.75 15.72 -3.31
CA THR A 144 2.43 16.94 -2.82
C THR A 144 3.75 16.68 -2.09
N VAL A 145 4.02 15.43 -1.69
CA VAL A 145 5.22 15.09 -0.91
C VAL A 145 6.04 13.98 -1.57
N LEU A 146 5.45 12.81 -1.82
CA LEU A 146 6.20 11.63 -2.27
C LEU A 146 6.67 11.76 -3.72
N LEU A 147 5.78 12.11 -4.65
CA LEU A 147 6.13 12.30 -6.07
C LEU A 147 7.15 13.42 -6.29
N PRO A 148 7.04 14.60 -5.63
CA PRO A 148 8.09 15.62 -5.70
C PRO A 148 9.45 15.11 -5.21
N ALA A 149 9.49 14.38 -4.09
CA ALA A 149 10.74 13.85 -3.55
C ALA A 149 11.40 12.84 -4.51
N LEU A 150 10.62 11.91 -5.08
CA LEU A 150 11.09 10.96 -6.10
C LEU A 150 11.67 11.69 -7.32
N ARG A 151 10.98 12.71 -7.82
CA ARG A 151 11.43 13.51 -8.98
C ARG A 151 12.70 14.31 -8.69
N GLN A 152 12.80 14.85 -7.48
CA GLN A 152 13.93 15.67 -7.07
C GLN A 152 15.20 14.84 -6.87
N THR A 153 15.08 13.67 -6.23
CA THR A 153 16.23 12.83 -5.92
C THR A 153 16.63 11.89 -7.08
N GLY A 154 15.66 11.45 -7.89
CA GLY A 154 15.85 10.41 -8.89
C GLY A 154 16.14 9.03 -8.27
N LEU A 155 15.97 8.89 -6.95
CA LEU A 155 16.24 7.66 -6.20
C LEU A 155 14.93 6.97 -5.82
N CYS A 156 15.03 5.70 -5.44
CA CYS A 156 13.96 4.86 -4.94
C CYS A 156 14.32 4.28 -3.57
N VAL A 157 13.31 3.89 -2.79
CA VAL A 157 13.50 3.17 -1.52
C VAL A 157 12.55 1.98 -1.49
N ASP A 158 13.10 0.80 -1.25
CA ASP A 158 12.31 -0.42 -1.13
C ASP A 158 11.54 -0.45 0.19
N GLN A 159 10.37 -1.05 0.17
CA GLN A 159 9.45 -1.12 1.30
C GLN A 159 10.07 -1.81 2.53
N GLU A 160 10.95 -2.79 2.31
CA GLU A 160 11.66 -3.52 3.37
C GLU A 160 12.68 -2.66 4.13
N ALA A 161 13.09 -1.52 3.56
CA ALA A 161 13.99 -0.59 4.23
C ALA A 161 13.33 0.14 5.41
N TRP A 162 12.06 -0.09 5.67
CA TRP A 162 11.43 0.40 6.89
C TRP A 162 12.18 -0.15 8.10
N PRO A 163 12.78 0.75 8.91
CA PRO A 163 13.46 0.33 10.11
C PRO A 163 12.43 -0.36 11.02
N ASP A 164 12.76 -1.57 11.41
CA ASP A 164 12.04 -2.29 12.43
C ASP A 164 11.99 -1.40 13.69
N PRO A 165 10.82 -0.91 14.11
CA PRO A 165 10.77 -0.21 15.38
C PRO A 165 11.06 -1.24 16.45
N SER A 166 12.29 -1.20 16.92
CA SER A 166 12.79 -1.96 18.08
C SER A 166 11.98 -1.68 19.34
#